data_bd28fcf1894b536e4e696abb2a88bbdb
#
_entry.id   bd28fcf1894b536e4e696abb2a88bbdb
#
_cell.length_a   1.000
_cell.length_b   1.000
_cell.length_c   1.000
_cell.angle_alpha   90.00
_cell.angle_beta   90.00
_cell.angle_gamma   90.00
#
_symmetry.space_group_name_H-M   'P 1'
#
loop_
_entity.id
_entity.type
_entity.pdbx_description
1 polymer ?
#
loop_
_entity_poly.entity_id
_entity_poly.type
_entity_poly.pdbx_seq_one_letter_code
_entity_poly.pdbx_strand_id
1 'polypeptide(L)'
;VMKKNLAISCILLAVVTIFSLYFYQERETKSLPASIEPYTETAVILSDYIDFEKSIYIGHKSDHEILYKNYADNYIRSVDLNTQEQQELIKLDTQTNGTMTTFDYKDNWFVWSESQDAELRVGSSIGENWAVYAAYLRTGEIIFVDGENDFFPKTRNFDPHPWSLSVNGSFVVYASYTANEDGIYPAIKIYDLNNHKLEIADTADSMQTTFGSPSVNDKNVVYLKYDSNGSSLWTYDIEKHKRMCIEPPEPLQEICITNSFIVGVSEWQPQKSESLYCYDFAHKKWSK
;
A
#
# COMPACT_ATOMS: atom_id res chain seq x y z
N VAL A 1 5.53 -4.43 -23.07
CA VAL A 1 4.65 -3.71 -22.11
C VAL A 1 5.13 -3.94 -20.69
N MET A 2 5.34 -5.18 -20.22
CA MET A 2 5.84 -5.51 -18.87
C MET A 2 7.14 -4.79 -18.45
N LYS A 3 8.14 -4.66 -19.34
CA LYS A 3 9.42 -3.99 -19.00
C LYS A 3 9.29 -2.49 -18.75
N LYS A 4 8.31 -1.80 -19.36
CA LYS A 4 8.06 -0.37 -19.09
C LYS A 4 7.44 -0.13 -17.73
N ASN A 5 6.50 -0.97 -17.30
CA ASN A 5 5.84 -0.81 -16.00
C ASN A 5 6.80 -1.09 -14.83
N LEU A 6 7.73 -2.03 -15.01
CA LEU A 6 8.76 -2.30 -13.99
C LEU A 6 9.69 -1.10 -13.78
N ALA A 7 10.11 -0.45 -14.88
CA ALA A 7 10.95 0.75 -14.81
C ALA A 7 10.25 1.93 -14.11
N ILE A 8 8.95 2.10 -14.33
CA ILE A 8 8.16 3.16 -13.70
C ILE A 8 8.02 2.90 -12.20
N SER A 9 7.73 1.67 -11.78
CA SER A 9 7.68 1.31 -10.35
C SER A 9 9.01 1.52 -9.62
N CYS A 10 10.14 1.20 -10.26
CA CYS A 10 11.46 1.43 -9.68
C CYS A 10 11.79 2.93 -9.56
N ILE A 11 11.36 3.76 -10.52
CA ILE A 11 11.55 5.21 -10.47
C ILE A 11 10.69 5.82 -9.37
N LEU A 12 9.45 5.37 -9.20
CA LEU A 12 8.56 5.86 -8.14
C LEU A 12 9.10 5.52 -6.74
N LEU A 13 9.59 4.29 -6.56
CA LEU A 13 10.21 3.87 -5.30
C LEU A 13 11.45 4.72 -4.98
N ALA A 14 12.31 4.98 -5.96
CA ALA A 14 13.48 5.83 -5.80
C ALA A 14 13.10 7.29 -5.46
N VAL A 15 12.07 7.84 -6.10
CA VAL A 15 11.59 9.20 -5.84
C VAL A 15 11.00 9.31 -4.43
N VAL A 16 10.18 8.36 -3.99
CA VAL A 16 9.62 8.34 -2.62
C VAL A 16 10.73 8.21 -1.58
N THR A 17 11.72 7.38 -1.82
CA THR A 17 12.87 7.21 -0.91
C THR A 17 13.72 8.51 -0.84
N ILE A 18 13.99 9.16 -1.96
CA ILE A 18 14.73 10.43 -2.02
C ILE A 18 13.95 11.54 -1.30
N PHE A 19 12.64 11.65 -1.48
CA PHE A 19 11.80 12.62 -0.78
C PHE A 19 11.75 12.34 0.72
N SER A 20 11.60 11.09 1.14
CA SER A 20 11.63 10.73 2.56
C SER A 20 12.95 11.11 3.23
N LEU A 21 14.08 10.89 2.56
CA LEU A 21 15.40 11.30 3.03
C LEU A 21 15.55 12.82 3.07
N TYR A 22 15.07 13.54 2.05
CA TYR A 22 15.14 15.00 1.99
C TYR A 22 14.35 15.65 3.13
N PHE A 23 13.13 15.17 3.43
CA PHE A 23 12.31 15.71 4.50
C PHE A 23 12.71 15.23 5.90
N TYR A 24 13.38 14.08 6.04
CA TYR A 24 13.98 13.68 7.31
C TYR A 24 15.12 14.64 7.72
N GLN A 25 15.90 15.12 6.76
CA GLN A 25 16.97 16.11 7.02
C GLN A 25 16.47 17.50 7.40
N GLU A 26 15.30 17.95 6.92
CA GLU A 26 14.76 19.26 7.30
C GLU A 26 14.38 19.38 8.80
N ARG A 27 14.16 18.26 9.49
CA ARG A 27 13.88 18.28 10.93
C ARG A 27 15.09 18.59 11.82
N GLU A 28 16.30 18.46 11.33
CA GLU A 28 17.54 18.68 12.10
C GLU A 28 18.32 19.95 11.74
N THR A 29 17.80 20.86 10.93
CA THR A 29 18.51 22.11 10.62
C THR A 29 18.53 23.09 11.79
N LYS A 30 19.28 22.73 12.81
CA LYS A 30 20.08 23.67 13.58
C LYS A 30 21.51 23.59 13.05
N SER A 31 21.91 24.61 12.28
CA SER A 31 23.26 24.86 11.75
C SER A 31 23.84 23.77 10.84
N LEU A 32 23.77 23.97 9.54
CA LEU A 32 24.54 23.22 8.55
C LEU A 32 26.04 23.41 8.80
N PRO A 33 26.83 22.34 8.94
CA PRO A 33 28.29 22.44 8.80
C PRO A 33 28.66 22.70 7.35
N ALA A 34 29.67 23.58 7.14
CA ALA A 34 30.05 24.14 5.85
C ALA A 34 30.86 23.18 4.94
N SER A 35 30.63 21.90 4.95
CA SER A 35 31.14 20.96 3.94
C SER A 35 30.21 19.75 3.82
N ILE A 36 29.45 19.71 2.76
CA ILE A 36 28.79 18.47 2.31
C ILE A 36 29.89 17.70 1.57
N GLU A 37 30.43 16.65 2.21
CA GLU A 37 31.18 15.65 1.46
C GLU A 37 30.23 14.98 0.46
N PRO A 38 30.67 14.73 -0.80
CA PRO A 38 29.81 14.06 -1.76
C PRO A 38 29.44 12.68 -1.21
N TYR A 39 28.15 12.46 -1.01
CA TYR A 39 27.60 11.16 -0.66
C TYR A 39 27.94 10.19 -1.79
N THR A 40 28.87 9.31 -1.58
CA THR A 40 29.08 8.17 -2.47
C THR A 40 27.96 7.19 -2.16
N GLU A 41 26.79 7.35 -2.81
CA GLU A 41 25.78 6.31 -2.82
C GLU A 41 26.39 5.05 -3.42
N THR A 42 26.66 4.07 -2.59
CA THR A 42 26.94 2.74 -3.07
C THR A 42 25.56 2.16 -3.44
N ALA A 43 25.25 2.17 -4.72
CA ALA A 43 24.02 1.55 -5.20
C ALA A 43 24.05 0.06 -4.82
N VAL A 44 23.12 -0.38 -3.98
CA VAL A 44 22.93 -1.78 -3.64
C VAL A 44 22.19 -2.45 -4.78
N ILE A 45 22.82 -3.43 -5.42
CA ILE A 45 22.18 -4.22 -6.46
C ILE A 45 21.44 -5.37 -5.77
N LEU A 46 20.13 -5.22 -5.59
CA LEU A 46 19.30 -6.19 -4.87
C LEU A 46 19.36 -7.61 -5.48
N SER A 47 19.61 -7.74 -6.78
CA SER A 47 19.79 -9.04 -7.42
C SER A 47 21.00 -9.86 -6.93
N ASP A 48 21.94 -9.22 -6.23
CA ASP A 48 23.06 -9.92 -5.60
C ASP A 48 22.64 -10.67 -4.31
N TYR A 49 21.46 -10.32 -3.76
CA TYR A 49 20.94 -10.83 -2.51
C TYR A 49 19.66 -11.66 -2.68
N ILE A 50 18.85 -11.33 -3.68
CA ILE A 50 17.53 -11.93 -3.92
C ILE A 50 17.44 -12.38 -5.37
N ASP A 51 17.03 -13.62 -5.56
CA ASP A 51 16.64 -14.14 -6.88
C ASP A 51 15.21 -13.66 -7.21
N PHE A 52 15.08 -12.58 -7.97
CA PHE A 52 13.79 -12.00 -8.37
C PHE A 52 12.96 -12.89 -9.31
N GLU A 53 13.54 -13.95 -9.90
CA GLU A 53 12.75 -14.94 -10.62
C GLU A 53 11.98 -15.86 -9.66
N LYS A 54 12.44 -15.97 -8.41
CA LYS A 54 11.89 -16.87 -7.39
C LYS A 54 11.34 -16.16 -6.16
N SER A 55 11.51 -14.84 -6.08
CA SER A 55 11.19 -14.09 -4.87
C SER A 55 10.57 -12.74 -5.19
N ILE A 56 9.74 -12.27 -4.27
CA ILE A 56 9.21 -10.92 -4.26
C ILE A 56 9.92 -10.11 -3.17
N TYR A 57 10.41 -8.93 -3.53
CA TYR A 57 10.92 -7.94 -2.59
C TYR A 57 9.74 -7.29 -1.86
N ILE A 58 9.84 -7.18 -0.55
CA ILE A 58 8.78 -6.62 0.32
C ILE A 58 9.13 -5.19 0.74
N GLY A 59 10.33 -4.96 1.23
CA GLY A 59 10.72 -3.65 1.71
C GLY A 59 12.04 -3.66 2.49
N HIS A 60 12.42 -2.50 3.02
CA HIS A 60 13.55 -2.35 3.93
C HIS A 60 13.07 -2.48 5.37
N LYS A 61 13.69 -3.38 6.14
CA LYS A 61 13.51 -3.49 7.58
C LYS A 61 14.41 -2.50 8.34
N SER A 62 15.60 -2.23 7.76
CA SER A 62 16.55 -1.22 8.22
C SER A 62 17.42 -0.76 7.06
N ASP A 63 18.39 0.13 7.31
CA ASP A 63 19.37 0.57 6.30
C ASP A 63 20.23 -0.57 5.73
N HIS A 64 20.31 -1.70 6.44
CA HIS A 64 21.16 -2.83 6.07
C HIS A 64 20.37 -4.13 5.90
N GLU A 65 19.08 -4.14 6.13
CA GLU A 65 18.28 -5.36 6.12
C GLU A 65 17.04 -5.19 5.24
N ILE A 66 16.89 -6.08 4.26
CA ILE A 66 15.74 -6.11 3.37
C ILE A 66 14.87 -7.32 3.65
N LEU A 67 13.59 -7.19 3.34
CA LEU A 67 12.58 -8.23 3.48
C LEU A 67 12.20 -8.77 2.10
N TYR A 68 12.03 -10.09 2.03
CA TYR A 68 11.57 -10.76 0.83
C TYR A 68 10.78 -12.04 1.15
N LYS A 69 10.07 -12.55 0.17
CA LYS A 69 9.34 -13.82 0.21
C LYS A 69 9.65 -14.63 -1.04
N ASN A 70 10.00 -15.92 -0.91
CA ASN A 70 10.10 -16.84 -2.05
C ASN A 70 8.68 -17.24 -2.51
N TYR A 71 8.50 -17.41 -3.81
CA TYR A 71 7.24 -17.93 -4.38
C TYR A 71 6.97 -19.37 -3.99
N ALA A 72 8.03 -20.15 -3.74
CA ALA A 72 7.94 -21.60 -3.49
C ALA A 72 7.47 -21.96 -2.06
N ASP A 73 7.48 -21.01 -1.16
CA ASP A 73 7.12 -21.25 0.25
C ASP A 73 6.39 -20.05 0.88
N ASN A 74 5.95 -20.22 2.11
CA ASN A 74 5.18 -19.21 2.85
C ASN A 74 6.00 -18.49 3.93
N TYR A 75 7.32 -18.34 3.74
CA TYR A 75 8.14 -17.62 4.70
C TYR A 75 8.45 -16.20 4.25
N ILE A 76 8.28 -15.24 5.16
CA ILE A 76 8.93 -13.93 5.07
C ILE A 76 10.33 -14.07 5.65
N ARG A 77 11.30 -13.59 4.90
CA ARG A 77 12.72 -13.63 5.26
C ARG A 77 13.30 -12.24 5.25
N SER A 78 14.38 -12.08 5.99
CA SER A 78 15.27 -10.95 5.82
C SER A 78 16.65 -11.40 5.36
N VAL A 79 17.37 -10.48 4.71
CA VAL A 79 18.80 -10.64 4.41
C VAL A 79 19.52 -9.36 4.83
N ASP A 80 20.61 -9.53 5.59
CA ASP A 80 21.51 -8.44 5.93
C ASP A 80 22.43 -8.15 4.73
N LEU A 81 22.44 -6.90 4.27
CA LEU A 81 23.18 -6.47 3.08
C LEU A 81 24.71 -6.44 3.30
N ASN A 82 25.19 -6.40 4.54
CA ASN A 82 26.62 -6.39 4.87
C ASN A 82 27.20 -7.80 5.00
N THR A 83 26.46 -8.69 5.69
CA THR A 83 26.92 -10.04 6.00
C THR A 83 26.41 -11.10 5.06
N GLN A 84 25.35 -10.80 4.29
CA GLN A 84 24.59 -11.73 3.44
C GLN A 84 23.89 -12.86 4.25
N GLU A 85 23.81 -12.71 5.56
CA GLU A 85 23.08 -13.65 6.39
C GLU A 85 21.58 -13.53 6.14
N GLN A 86 20.92 -14.69 5.99
CA GLN A 86 19.48 -14.79 5.78
C GLN A 86 18.81 -15.32 7.04
N GLN A 87 17.66 -14.76 7.38
CA GLN A 87 16.87 -15.17 8.52
C GLN A 87 15.41 -15.39 8.10
N GLU A 88 14.83 -16.52 8.50
CA GLU A 88 13.38 -16.72 8.44
C GLU A 88 12.73 -15.97 9.62
N LEU A 89 11.83 -15.04 9.30
CA LEU A 89 11.17 -14.20 10.30
C LEU A 89 9.83 -14.75 10.72
N ILE A 90 9.00 -15.11 9.76
CA ILE A 90 7.64 -15.60 10.01
C ILE A 90 7.19 -16.54 8.91
N LYS A 91 6.47 -17.58 9.30
CA LYS A 91 5.73 -18.43 8.39
C LYS A 91 4.30 -17.91 8.27
N LEU A 92 3.88 -17.62 7.05
CA LEU A 92 2.51 -17.21 6.74
C LEU A 92 1.61 -18.46 6.71
N ASP A 93 1.22 -18.90 7.91
CA ASP A 93 0.31 -20.04 8.09
C ASP A 93 -1.11 -19.47 8.24
N THR A 94 -1.82 -19.42 7.14
CA THR A 94 -3.15 -18.82 7.07
C THR A 94 -4.23 -19.86 6.89
N GLN A 95 -5.44 -19.54 7.35
CA GLN A 95 -6.58 -20.47 7.25
C GLN A 95 -7.04 -20.68 5.80
N THR A 96 -6.82 -19.68 4.96
CA THR A 96 -7.27 -19.72 3.55
C THR A 96 -6.34 -20.55 2.68
N ASN A 97 -5.05 -20.69 3.04
CA ASN A 97 -4.02 -21.28 2.17
C ASN A 97 -4.05 -20.71 0.75
N GLY A 98 -4.41 -19.43 0.65
CA GLY A 98 -4.56 -18.72 -0.62
C GLY A 98 -3.25 -18.21 -1.19
N THR A 99 -3.32 -17.68 -2.40
CA THR A 99 -2.21 -16.96 -3.02
C THR A 99 -2.24 -15.50 -2.56
N MET A 100 -1.10 -14.98 -2.13
CA MET A 100 -0.93 -13.57 -1.79
C MET A 100 -1.11 -12.70 -3.02
N THR A 101 -2.04 -11.75 -2.96
CA THR A 101 -2.43 -10.91 -4.10
C THR A 101 -1.90 -9.48 -3.99
N THR A 102 -1.94 -8.88 -2.81
CA THR A 102 -1.35 -7.57 -2.53
C THR A 102 -0.79 -7.53 -1.11
N PHE A 103 0.18 -6.68 -0.87
CA PHE A 103 0.82 -6.53 0.43
C PHE A 103 1.39 -5.13 0.61
N ASP A 104 1.63 -4.77 1.87
CA ASP A 104 2.43 -3.62 2.29
C ASP A 104 3.20 -3.94 3.57
N TYR A 105 4.29 -3.20 3.80
CA TYR A 105 5.12 -3.37 4.98
C TYR A 105 5.58 -2.02 5.53
N LYS A 106 5.35 -1.80 6.81
CA LYS A 106 5.88 -0.65 7.54
C LYS A 106 5.91 -0.89 9.05
N ASP A 107 6.90 -0.33 9.76
CA ASP A 107 7.01 -0.34 11.22
C ASP A 107 6.92 -1.74 11.86
N ASN A 108 7.51 -2.75 11.21
CA ASN A 108 7.44 -4.18 11.53
C ASN A 108 6.06 -4.83 11.33
N TRP A 109 5.09 -4.14 10.81
CA TRP A 109 3.85 -4.73 10.35
C TRP A 109 3.97 -5.12 8.87
N PHE A 110 3.77 -6.38 8.60
CA PHE A 110 3.56 -6.92 7.26
C PHE A 110 2.08 -7.25 7.10
N VAL A 111 1.45 -6.64 6.11
CA VAL A 111 0.02 -6.80 5.83
C VAL A 111 -0.15 -7.35 4.42
N TRP A 112 -1.02 -8.33 4.25
CA TRP A 112 -1.28 -8.90 2.93
C TRP A 112 -2.73 -9.33 2.78
N SER A 113 -3.18 -9.40 1.54
CA SER A 113 -4.39 -10.12 1.17
C SER A 113 -4.07 -11.40 0.44
N GLU A 114 -4.92 -12.38 0.57
CA GLU A 114 -4.84 -13.64 -0.15
C GLU A 114 -6.21 -14.08 -0.63
N SER A 115 -6.23 -14.90 -1.71
CA SER A 115 -7.42 -15.51 -2.26
C SER A 115 -7.14 -16.95 -2.64
N GLN A 116 -8.09 -17.86 -2.44
CA GLN A 116 -7.91 -19.29 -2.76
C GLN A 116 -7.87 -19.57 -4.26
N ASP A 117 -8.51 -18.77 -5.08
CA ASP A 117 -8.66 -18.98 -6.52
C ASP A 117 -7.94 -17.91 -7.38
N ALA A 118 -6.73 -17.50 -6.97
CA ALA A 118 -5.89 -16.59 -7.75
C ALA A 118 -5.35 -17.20 -9.07
N GLU A 119 -5.72 -18.42 -9.43
CA GLU A 119 -5.56 -18.90 -10.81
C GLU A 119 -6.51 -18.10 -11.72
N LEU A 120 -5.93 -17.16 -12.45
CA LEU A 120 -6.57 -16.38 -13.52
C LEU A 120 -7.12 -17.33 -14.61
N ARG A 121 -8.20 -18.00 -14.33
CA ARG A 121 -8.99 -18.68 -15.36
C ARG A 121 -9.92 -17.65 -15.97
N VAL A 122 -9.62 -17.26 -17.19
CA VAL A 122 -10.52 -16.46 -18.02
C VAL A 122 -11.90 -17.15 -18.00
N GLY A 123 -12.89 -16.53 -17.32
CA GLY A 123 -14.26 -17.00 -17.25
C GLY A 123 -14.66 -17.81 -16.01
N SER A 124 -13.80 -17.95 -14.98
CA SER A 124 -14.20 -18.51 -13.66
C SER A 124 -14.57 -17.41 -12.69
N SER A 125 -15.44 -17.72 -11.73
CA SER A 125 -15.75 -16.86 -10.59
C SER A 125 -14.45 -16.61 -9.79
N ILE A 126 -13.86 -15.45 -9.96
CA ILE A 126 -12.62 -15.05 -9.34
C ILE A 126 -12.91 -14.70 -7.89
N GLY A 127 -12.11 -15.18 -6.96
CA GLY A 127 -12.04 -14.66 -5.61
C GLY A 127 -13.04 -15.27 -4.60
N GLU A 128 -13.22 -16.58 -4.61
CA GLU A 128 -13.81 -17.26 -3.44
C GLU A 128 -12.80 -17.29 -2.30
N ASN A 129 -13.27 -17.03 -1.07
CA ASN A 129 -12.49 -17.10 0.16
C ASN A 129 -11.24 -16.17 0.19
N TRP A 130 -11.47 -14.88 -0.01
CA TRP A 130 -10.41 -13.90 0.24
C TRP A 130 -10.30 -13.55 1.72
N ALA A 131 -9.10 -13.17 2.16
CA ALA A 131 -8.84 -12.67 3.49
C ALA A 131 -7.71 -11.64 3.50
N VAL A 132 -7.74 -10.77 4.51
CA VAL A 132 -6.65 -9.84 4.84
C VAL A 132 -6.06 -10.23 6.18
N TYR A 133 -4.76 -10.25 6.25
CA TYR A 133 -4.01 -10.56 7.47
C TYR A 133 -2.97 -9.47 7.75
N ALA A 134 -2.59 -9.35 9.00
CA ALA A 134 -1.47 -8.54 9.45
C ALA A 134 -0.56 -9.41 10.33
N ALA A 135 0.75 -9.31 10.12
CA ALA A 135 1.74 -9.99 10.93
C ALA A 135 2.70 -8.98 11.58
N TYR A 136 2.90 -9.09 12.89
CA TYR A 136 3.91 -8.31 13.57
C TYR A 136 5.24 -9.07 13.59
N LEU A 137 6.19 -8.66 12.76
CA LEU A 137 7.41 -9.43 12.49
C LEU A 137 8.34 -9.61 13.70
N ARG A 138 8.17 -8.82 14.78
CA ARG A 138 8.97 -8.98 15.99
C ARG A 138 8.51 -10.14 16.88
N THR A 139 7.22 -10.44 16.89
CA THR A 139 6.64 -11.49 17.75
C THR A 139 6.21 -12.72 16.98
N GLY A 140 6.03 -12.59 15.66
CA GLY A 140 5.44 -13.65 14.83
C GLY A 140 3.92 -13.77 14.97
N GLU A 141 3.26 -12.81 15.64
CA GLU A 141 1.81 -12.78 15.77
C GLU A 141 1.15 -12.49 14.43
N ILE A 142 0.15 -13.29 14.08
CA ILE A 142 -0.69 -13.08 12.89
C ILE A 142 -2.11 -12.75 13.34
N ILE A 143 -2.65 -11.66 12.80
CA ILE A 143 -4.00 -11.16 13.06
C ILE A 143 -4.83 -11.33 11.79
N PHE A 144 -6.01 -11.91 11.91
CA PHE A 144 -7.04 -11.83 10.87
C PHE A 144 -7.68 -10.44 10.91
N VAL A 145 -7.62 -9.73 9.79
CA VAL A 145 -8.13 -8.36 9.66
C VAL A 145 -9.54 -8.33 9.10
N ASP A 146 -9.77 -9.01 7.98
CA ASP A 146 -11.06 -9.04 7.26
C ASP A 146 -11.10 -10.21 6.28
N GLY A 147 -12.29 -10.51 5.78
CA GLY A 147 -12.48 -11.56 4.79
C GLY A 147 -13.89 -11.62 4.25
N GLU A 148 -14.11 -12.62 3.43
CA GLU A 148 -15.42 -12.89 2.87
C GLU A 148 -16.46 -13.20 3.96
N ASN A 149 -17.67 -12.70 3.81
CA ASN A 149 -18.80 -12.98 4.68
C ASN A 149 -19.99 -13.58 3.89
N ASP A 150 -21.03 -14.03 4.60
CA ASP A 150 -22.19 -14.72 4.02
C ASP A 150 -23.06 -13.86 3.09
N PHE A 151 -22.88 -12.53 3.08
CA PHE A 151 -23.58 -11.62 2.17
C PHE A 151 -22.96 -11.57 0.78
N PHE A 152 -21.71 -12.05 0.60
CA PHE A 152 -21.12 -12.16 -0.72
C PHE A 152 -21.75 -13.32 -1.50
N PRO A 153 -22.21 -13.09 -2.75
CA PRO A 153 -22.76 -14.17 -3.56
C PRO A 153 -21.66 -15.17 -3.93
N LYS A 154 -21.98 -16.46 -3.86
CA LYS A 154 -21.05 -17.53 -4.21
C LYS A 154 -20.66 -17.52 -5.70
N THR A 155 -21.54 -17.01 -6.55
CA THR A 155 -21.26 -16.79 -7.98
C THR A 155 -21.31 -15.32 -8.27
N ARG A 156 -20.19 -14.76 -8.69
CA ARG A 156 -20.06 -13.33 -8.98
C ARG A 156 -19.14 -13.09 -10.18
N ASN A 157 -19.30 -11.96 -10.83
CA ASN A 157 -18.47 -11.52 -11.96
C ASN A 157 -17.51 -10.39 -11.60
N PHE A 158 -17.22 -10.19 -10.33
CA PHE A 158 -16.27 -9.24 -9.80
C PHE A 158 -15.42 -9.91 -8.72
N ASP A 159 -14.23 -9.38 -8.48
CA ASP A 159 -13.31 -9.85 -7.48
C ASP A 159 -13.39 -8.95 -6.23
N PRO A 160 -13.84 -9.46 -5.08
CA PRO A 160 -14.00 -8.68 -3.86
C PRO A 160 -12.71 -8.53 -3.05
N HIS A 161 -11.64 -9.25 -3.38
CA HIS A 161 -10.40 -9.14 -2.61
C HIS A 161 -9.83 -7.72 -2.71
N PRO A 162 -9.09 -7.26 -1.70
CA PRO A 162 -8.43 -5.97 -1.76
C PRO A 162 -7.46 -5.88 -2.93
N TRP A 163 -7.58 -4.82 -3.72
CA TRP A 163 -6.68 -4.53 -4.84
C TRP A 163 -5.57 -3.55 -4.49
N SER A 164 -5.62 -2.96 -3.31
CA SER A 164 -4.58 -2.08 -2.78
C SER A 164 -4.65 -2.06 -1.25
N LEU A 165 -3.49 -2.15 -0.62
CA LEU A 165 -3.30 -2.13 0.83
C LEU A 165 -2.27 -1.07 1.20
N SER A 166 -2.41 -0.48 2.39
CA SER A 166 -1.38 0.34 3.02
C SER A 166 -1.40 0.13 4.52
N VAL A 167 -0.22 0.11 5.15
CA VAL A 167 -0.06 0.03 6.60
C VAL A 167 0.83 1.14 7.11
N ASN A 168 0.46 1.74 8.24
CA ASN A 168 1.29 2.71 8.97
C ASN A 168 0.90 2.75 10.44
N GLY A 169 1.90 2.63 11.32
CA GLY A 169 1.65 2.57 12.75
C GLY A 169 0.71 1.43 13.13
N SER A 170 -0.43 1.77 13.69
CA SER A 170 -1.47 0.81 14.09
C SER A 170 -2.63 0.67 13.10
N PHE A 171 -2.55 1.27 11.93
CA PHE A 171 -3.66 1.25 10.99
C PHE A 171 -3.32 0.52 9.70
N VAL A 172 -4.23 -0.35 9.28
CA VAL A 172 -4.27 -0.96 7.95
C VAL A 172 -5.41 -0.34 7.18
N VAL A 173 -5.17 0.12 5.97
CA VAL A 173 -6.21 0.63 5.08
C VAL A 173 -6.19 -0.12 3.75
N TYR A 174 -7.35 -0.36 3.19
CA TYR A 174 -7.48 -1.03 1.90
C TYR A 174 -8.77 -0.68 1.18
N ALA A 175 -8.72 -0.79 -0.13
CA ALA A 175 -9.89 -0.71 -1.00
C ALA A 175 -10.37 -2.12 -1.32
N SER A 176 -11.66 -2.36 -1.11
CA SER A 176 -12.31 -3.67 -1.30
C SER A 176 -13.80 -3.45 -1.50
N TYR A 177 -14.60 -4.50 -1.33
CA TYR A 177 -16.05 -4.39 -1.27
C TYR A 177 -16.54 -4.64 0.16
N THR A 178 -17.65 -4.01 0.51
CA THR A 178 -18.49 -4.39 1.65
C THR A 178 -19.78 -5.02 1.14
N ALA A 179 -20.28 -6.04 1.86
CA ALA A 179 -21.53 -6.69 1.54
C ALA A 179 -22.40 -6.76 2.80
N ASN A 180 -23.67 -6.41 2.67
CA ASN A 180 -24.70 -6.46 3.71
C ASN A 180 -26.07 -6.74 3.11
N GLU A 181 -27.14 -6.62 3.90
CA GLU A 181 -28.54 -6.84 3.45
C GLU A 181 -28.97 -5.89 2.33
N ASP A 182 -28.41 -4.69 2.26
CA ASP A 182 -28.75 -3.68 1.25
C ASP A 182 -28.03 -3.91 -0.09
N GLY A 183 -26.98 -4.73 -0.10
CA GLY A 183 -26.22 -5.03 -1.31
C GLY A 183 -24.70 -5.08 -1.12
N ILE A 184 -24.00 -4.95 -2.25
CA ILE A 184 -22.55 -4.99 -2.32
C ILE A 184 -22.06 -3.67 -2.90
N TYR A 185 -21.08 -3.06 -2.26
CA TYR A 185 -20.57 -1.75 -2.63
C TYR A 185 -19.06 -1.69 -2.47
N PRO A 186 -18.33 -1.01 -3.40
CA PRO A 186 -16.94 -0.67 -3.18
C PRO A 186 -16.78 0.17 -1.90
N ALA A 187 -15.73 -0.06 -1.14
CA ALA A 187 -15.50 0.60 0.14
C ALA A 187 -14.00 0.82 0.42
N ILE A 188 -13.70 1.86 1.18
CA ILE A 188 -12.43 2.05 1.88
C ILE A 188 -12.63 1.58 3.31
N LYS A 189 -11.81 0.62 3.73
CA LYS A 189 -11.84 0.03 5.05
C LYS A 189 -10.57 0.37 5.82
N ILE A 190 -10.72 0.57 7.14
CA ILE A 190 -9.63 0.84 8.08
C ILE A 190 -9.70 -0.20 9.18
N TYR A 191 -8.59 -0.84 9.48
CA TYR A 191 -8.48 -1.73 10.63
C TYR A 191 -7.46 -1.16 11.63
N ASP A 192 -7.91 -1.01 12.89
CA ASP A 192 -7.04 -0.63 14.00
C ASP A 192 -6.44 -1.90 14.61
N LEU A 193 -5.14 -2.07 14.44
CA LEU A 193 -4.37 -3.23 14.93
C LEU A 193 -4.29 -3.30 16.46
N ASN A 194 -4.37 -2.15 17.15
CA ASN A 194 -4.32 -2.10 18.61
C ASN A 194 -5.66 -2.49 19.24
N ASN A 195 -6.75 -2.06 18.62
CA ASN A 195 -8.10 -2.27 19.15
C ASN A 195 -8.85 -3.42 18.48
N HIS A 196 -8.25 -4.06 17.47
CA HIS A 196 -8.85 -5.12 16.65
C HIS A 196 -10.22 -4.73 16.08
N LYS A 197 -10.31 -3.51 15.56
CA LYS A 197 -11.56 -2.94 15.10
C LYS A 197 -11.50 -2.57 13.62
N LEU A 198 -12.44 -3.13 12.86
CA LEU A 198 -12.69 -2.75 11.47
C LEU A 198 -13.69 -1.60 11.41
N GLU A 199 -13.42 -0.61 10.57
CA GLU A 199 -14.27 0.54 10.27
C GLU A 199 -14.35 0.77 8.76
N ILE A 200 -15.48 1.25 8.28
CA ILE A 200 -15.66 1.67 6.89
C ILE A 200 -15.54 3.18 6.83
N ALA A 201 -14.47 3.67 6.20
CA ALA A 201 -14.22 5.11 6.02
C ALA A 201 -15.07 5.72 4.91
N ASP A 202 -15.30 4.97 3.83
CA ASP A 202 -16.16 5.39 2.72
C ASP A 202 -16.81 4.18 2.05
N THR A 203 -18.01 4.41 1.53
CA THR A 203 -18.76 3.44 0.71
C THR A 203 -19.22 4.14 -0.56
N ALA A 204 -19.09 3.48 -1.69
CA ALA A 204 -19.58 3.98 -2.95
C ALA A 204 -21.11 3.89 -3.03
N ASP A 205 -21.72 4.84 -3.74
CA ASP A 205 -23.17 4.86 -3.95
C ASP A 205 -23.61 3.88 -5.06
N SER A 206 -22.67 3.33 -5.81
CA SER A 206 -22.93 2.38 -6.89
C SER A 206 -21.70 1.49 -7.17
N MET A 207 -21.93 0.35 -7.84
CA MET A 207 -20.89 -0.53 -8.34
C MET A 207 -20.05 0.07 -9.49
N GLN A 208 -20.45 1.21 -10.04
CA GLN A 208 -19.70 1.92 -11.08
C GLN A 208 -18.63 2.85 -10.49
N THR A 209 -18.74 3.14 -9.21
CA THR A 209 -17.72 3.88 -8.47
C THR A 209 -16.66 2.91 -7.94
N THR A 210 -15.39 3.23 -8.11
CA THR A 210 -14.28 2.45 -7.56
C THR A 210 -13.37 3.34 -6.72
N PHE A 211 -12.61 2.69 -5.85
CA PHE A 211 -11.59 3.35 -5.05
C PHE A 211 -10.21 2.84 -5.42
N GLY A 212 -9.19 3.69 -5.34
CA GLY A 212 -7.82 3.31 -5.61
C GLY A 212 -6.83 3.99 -4.70
N SER A 213 -5.64 3.38 -4.61
CA SER A 213 -4.46 3.91 -3.93
C SER A 213 -4.71 4.42 -2.51
N PRO A 214 -5.41 3.69 -1.61
CA PRO A 214 -5.53 4.14 -0.23
C PRO A 214 -4.15 4.16 0.42
N SER A 215 -3.88 5.22 1.18
CA SER A 215 -2.65 5.38 1.95
C SER A 215 -2.98 5.99 3.30
N VAL A 216 -2.26 5.58 4.36
CA VAL A 216 -2.57 5.95 5.73
C VAL A 216 -1.35 6.50 6.47
N ASN A 217 -1.59 7.48 7.33
CA ASN A 217 -0.68 7.89 8.40
C ASN A 217 -1.40 7.76 9.77
N ASP A 218 -0.77 8.24 10.84
CA ASP A 218 -1.32 8.13 12.20
C ASP A 218 -2.68 8.82 12.40
N LYS A 219 -3.11 9.70 11.48
CA LYS A 219 -4.30 10.56 11.65
C LYS A 219 -5.28 10.49 10.50
N ASN A 220 -4.77 10.24 9.29
CA ASN A 220 -5.57 10.39 8.09
C ASN A 220 -5.39 9.20 7.16
N VAL A 221 -6.46 8.86 6.48
CA VAL A 221 -6.44 8.05 5.27
C VAL A 221 -6.64 8.98 4.09
N VAL A 222 -5.89 8.76 3.01
CA VAL A 222 -6.13 9.40 1.71
C VAL A 222 -6.43 8.32 0.67
N TYR A 223 -7.32 8.63 -0.26
CA TYR A 223 -7.70 7.71 -1.33
C TYR A 223 -8.26 8.45 -2.53
N LEU A 224 -8.16 7.81 -3.69
CA LEU A 224 -8.81 8.26 -4.91
C LEU A 224 -10.17 7.59 -5.05
N LYS A 225 -11.16 8.36 -5.47
CA LYS A 225 -12.50 7.88 -5.83
C LYS A 225 -12.73 8.16 -7.30
N TYR A 226 -13.06 7.12 -8.06
CA TYR A 226 -13.32 7.17 -9.49
C TYR A 226 -14.80 6.96 -9.75
N ASP A 227 -15.42 7.86 -10.45
CA ASP A 227 -16.81 7.79 -10.88
C ASP A 227 -16.98 8.26 -12.33
N SER A 228 -18.20 8.43 -12.80
CA SER A 228 -18.49 8.90 -14.16
C SER A 228 -17.96 10.32 -14.47
N ASN A 229 -17.57 11.10 -13.46
CA ASN A 229 -17.05 12.45 -13.60
C ASN A 229 -15.50 12.48 -13.57
N GLY A 230 -14.86 11.36 -13.34
CA GLY A 230 -13.39 11.22 -13.24
C GLY A 230 -12.90 10.88 -11.86
N SER A 231 -11.62 11.20 -11.60
CA SER A 231 -10.99 10.95 -10.29
C SER A 231 -11.16 12.14 -9.35
N SER A 232 -11.35 11.85 -8.07
CA SER A 232 -11.36 12.83 -6.97
C SER A 232 -10.53 12.33 -5.79
N LEU A 233 -9.82 13.26 -5.14
CA LEU A 233 -8.99 12.96 -3.96
C LEU A 233 -9.78 13.22 -2.69
N TRP A 234 -9.81 12.22 -1.81
CA TRP A 234 -10.48 12.28 -0.53
C TRP A 234 -9.52 12.03 0.61
N THR A 235 -9.81 12.66 1.74
CA THR A 235 -9.19 12.38 3.03
C THR A 235 -10.24 11.96 4.04
N TYR A 236 -9.85 11.08 4.95
CA TYR A 236 -10.65 10.69 6.11
C TYR A 236 -9.81 10.89 7.37
N ASP A 237 -10.28 11.75 8.28
CA ASP A 237 -9.70 11.98 9.61
C ASP A 237 -10.16 10.84 10.51
N ILE A 238 -9.22 9.99 10.96
CA ILE A 238 -9.51 8.76 11.71
C ILE A 238 -10.11 9.08 13.08
N GLU A 239 -9.62 10.11 13.76
CA GLU A 239 -10.09 10.48 15.09
C GLU A 239 -11.50 11.11 15.04
N LYS A 240 -11.76 11.97 14.04
CA LYS A 240 -13.02 12.70 13.91
C LYS A 240 -14.08 11.98 13.09
N HIS A 241 -13.74 10.85 12.48
CA HIS A 241 -14.61 10.10 11.56
C HIS A 241 -15.21 11.00 10.47
N LYS A 242 -14.37 11.86 9.86
CA LYS A 242 -14.83 12.87 8.93
C LYS A 242 -14.09 12.84 7.60
N ARG A 243 -14.86 12.80 6.51
CA ARG A 243 -14.34 12.88 5.15
C ARG A 243 -14.25 14.32 4.65
N MET A 244 -13.27 14.59 3.80
CA MET A 244 -13.10 15.86 3.09
C MET A 244 -12.54 15.59 1.69
N CYS A 245 -13.14 16.19 0.69
CA CYS A 245 -12.59 16.21 -0.67
C CYS A 245 -11.50 17.29 -0.75
N ILE A 246 -10.39 16.96 -1.38
CA ILE A 246 -9.31 17.91 -1.71
C ILE A 246 -9.23 18.00 -3.22
N GLU A 247 -9.33 19.20 -3.76
CA GLU A 247 -9.25 19.45 -5.19
C GLU A 247 -7.77 19.51 -5.61
N PRO A 248 -7.25 18.54 -6.39
CA PRO A 248 -5.89 18.60 -6.91
C PRO A 248 -5.82 19.53 -8.13
N PRO A 249 -4.63 20.06 -8.49
CA PRO A 249 -4.45 20.89 -9.68
C PRO A 249 -4.77 20.16 -10.99
N GLU A 250 -4.65 18.86 -11.01
CA GLU A 250 -4.94 17.95 -12.10
C GLU A 250 -5.43 16.60 -11.54
N PRO A 251 -6.18 15.81 -12.32
CA PRO A 251 -6.53 14.45 -11.93
C PRO A 251 -5.31 13.62 -11.56
N LEU A 252 -5.40 12.86 -10.48
CA LEU A 252 -4.31 12.00 -9.97
C LEU A 252 -4.61 10.53 -10.23
N GLN A 253 -3.57 9.74 -10.51
CA GLN A 253 -3.67 8.28 -10.68
C GLN A 253 -3.08 7.50 -9.51
N GLU A 254 -2.09 8.07 -8.81
CA GLU A 254 -1.45 7.46 -7.64
C GLU A 254 -1.23 8.52 -6.57
N ILE A 255 -1.37 8.09 -5.33
CA ILE A 255 -1.16 8.96 -4.17
C ILE A 255 -0.46 8.19 -3.04
N CYS A 256 0.26 8.93 -2.22
CA CYS A 256 0.72 8.46 -0.91
C CYS A 256 0.64 9.59 0.12
N ILE A 257 0.63 9.22 1.40
CA ILE A 257 0.58 10.18 2.50
C ILE A 257 1.80 10.03 3.40
N THR A 258 2.32 11.18 3.83
CA THR A 258 3.25 11.29 4.96
C THR A 258 2.54 12.01 6.12
N ASN A 259 3.24 12.24 7.24
CA ASN A 259 2.66 13.01 8.34
C ASN A 259 2.35 14.47 8.00
N SER A 260 2.99 15.02 6.97
CA SER A 260 2.87 16.43 6.63
C SER A 260 2.28 16.70 5.24
N PHE A 261 2.36 15.73 4.34
CA PHE A 261 2.05 15.93 2.93
C PHE A 261 1.27 14.76 2.32
N ILE A 262 0.45 15.07 1.31
CA ILE A 262 0.01 14.10 0.31
C ILE A 262 0.88 14.31 -0.92
N VAL A 263 1.44 13.24 -1.45
CA VAL A 263 2.16 13.26 -2.73
C VAL A 263 1.31 12.53 -3.75
N GLY A 264 1.11 13.15 -4.91
CA GLY A 264 0.29 12.58 -5.97
C GLY A 264 0.95 12.69 -7.34
N VAL A 265 0.73 11.70 -8.18
CA VAL A 265 1.16 11.67 -9.58
C VAL A 265 -0.05 11.95 -10.47
N SER A 266 0.09 12.90 -11.40
CA SER A 266 -1.01 13.20 -12.34
C SER A 266 -1.32 12.00 -13.24
N GLU A 267 -2.57 11.90 -13.68
CA GLU A 267 -2.98 10.91 -14.67
C GLU A 267 -2.14 11.03 -15.94
N TRP A 268 -1.76 9.86 -16.47
CA TRP A 268 -1.03 9.79 -17.72
C TRP A 268 -1.88 10.33 -18.89
N GLN A 269 -1.29 11.20 -19.69
CA GLN A 269 -1.89 11.73 -20.92
C GLN A 269 -0.92 11.53 -22.09
N PRO A 270 -1.40 11.14 -23.30
CA PRO A 270 -0.53 10.74 -24.42
C PRO A 270 0.52 11.76 -24.88
N GLN A 271 0.35 13.02 -24.55
CA GLN A 271 1.23 14.11 -25.02
C GLN A 271 1.78 14.98 -23.88
N LYS A 272 1.58 14.55 -22.63
CA LYS A 272 1.99 15.29 -21.44
C LYS A 272 2.83 14.40 -20.53
N SER A 273 3.93 14.92 -20.04
CA SER A 273 4.69 14.25 -18.99
C SER A 273 3.88 14.23 -17.71
N GLU A 274 3.93 13.10 -17.00
CA GLU A 274 3.39 13.00 -15.64
C GLU A 274 4.04 14.05 -14.75
N SER A 275 3.23 14.62 -13.87
CA SER A 275 3.67 15.64 -12.91
C SER A 275 3.52 15.12 -11.50
N LEU A 276 4.49 15.44 -10.65
CA LEU A 276 4.44 15.16 -9.22
C LEU A 276 3.86 16.39 -8.51
N TYR A 277 2.85 16.19 -7.69
CA TYR A 277 2.22 17.20 -6.87
C TYR A 277 2.35 16.87 -5.40
N CYS A 278 2.55 17.92 -4.58
CA CYS A 278 2.64 17.81 -3.15
C CYS A 278 1.60 18.74 -2.49
N TYR A 279 0.72 18.18 -1.66
CA TYR A 279 -0.22 18.94 -0.85
C TYR A 279 0.27 19.04 0.59
N ASP A 280 0.49 20.26 1.06
CA ASP A 280 0.89 20.55 2.43
C ASP A 280 -0.36 20.70 3.32
N PHE A 281 -0.49 19.85 4.34
CA PHE A 281 -1.60 19.89 5.27
C PHE A 281 -1.63 21.14 6.14
N ALA A 282 -0.47 21.68 6.51
CA ALA A 282 -0.39 22.86 7.38
C ALA A 282 -0.82 24.14 6.63
N HIS A 283 -0.41 24.26 5.38
CA HIS A 283 -0.71 25.43 4.55
C HIS A 283 -1.93 25.24 3.64
N LYS A 284 -2.48 24.03 3.56
CA LYS A 284 -3.59 23.63 2.69
C LYS A 284 -3.36 24.04 1.22
N LYS A 285 -2.16 23.79 0.72
CA LYS A 285 -1.72 24.27 -0.59
C LYS A 285 -0.97 23.20 -1.36
N TRP A 286 -1.23 23.16 -2.67
CA TRP A 286 -0.49 22.36 -3.62
C TRP A 286 0.79 23.05 -4.10
N SER A 287 1.82 22.26 -4.33
CA SER A 287 3.03 22.61 -5.08
C SER A 287 3.33 21.52 -6.12
N LYS A 288 4.06 21.90 -7.19
CA LYS A 288 4.50 21.00 -8.25
C LYS A 288 5.99 20.79 -8.15
#